data_279bd3840bbc18aacbbed7c86d71cddb
#
_entry.id   279bd3840bbc18aacbbed7c86d71cddb
#
_cell.length_a   1.000
_cell.length_b   1.000
_cell.length_c   1.000
_cell.angle_alpha   90.00
_cell.angle_beta   90.00
_cell.angle_gamma   90.00
#
_symmetry.space_group_name_H-M   'P 1'
#
loop_
_entity.id
_entity.type
_entity.pdbx_description
1 polymer ?
#
loop_
_entity_poly.entity_id
_entity_poly.type
_entity_poly.pdbx_seq_one_letter_code
_entity_poly.pdbx_strand_id
1 'polypeptide(L)'
;IVGDFVEDYEVMVPFQALLMVGHTVHAVCPGKKAGEKVKTAIHDFEGDQTYSEKPGHNFALNATFDDVRPDGYDALVIPGGRAPEYIRLNEKVLEVVRHFAKANKPIAAVCHGAQVLAAAGVFSPRPGSAADLAVRASRRGDFIAAAR
;
A
#
# COMPACT_ATOMS: atom_id res chain seq x y z
N ILE A 1 -3.41 -3.80 -0.47
CA ILE A 1 -3.71 -3.98 0.99
C ILE A 1 -3.91 -2.60 1.59
N VAL A 2 -4.99 -2.40 2.34
CA VAL A 2 -5.36 -1.13 2.98
C VAL A 2 -5.67 -1.33 4.47
N GLY A 3 -5.90 -0.22 5.19
CA GLY A 3 -6.33 -0.22 6.58
C GLY A 3 -7.04 1.09 6.92
N ASP A 4 -7.63 1.20 8.11
CA ASP A 4 -8.21 2.47 8.56
C ASP A 4 -7.14 3.57 8.57
N PHE A 5 -7.52 4.77 8.17
CA PHE A 5 -6.66 5.94 7.98
C PHE A 5 -5.62 5.79 6.85
N VAL A 6 -5.92 4.93 5.85
CA VAL A 6 -5.23 4.97 4.56
C VAL A 6 -5.46 6.34 3.91
N GLU A 7 -4.44 6.88 3.23
CA GLU A 7 -4.60 8.17 2.55
C GLU A 7 -5.62 8.05 1.41
N ASP A 8 -6.52 9.03 1.31
CA ASP A 8 -7.72 9.00 0.46
C ASP A 8 -7.38 8.89 -1.03
N TYR A 9 -6.54 9.78 -1.56
CA TYR A 9 -6.13 9.74 -2.96
C TYR A 9 -5.26 8.52 -3.28
N GLU A 10 -4.41 8.12 -2.35
CA GLU A 10 -3.47 7.01 -2.57
C GLU A 10 -4.17 5.65 -2.66
N VAL A 11 -5.38 5.53 -2.12
CA VAL A 11 -6.21 4.34 -2.31
C VAL A 11 -7.20 4.51 -3.46
N MET A 12 -7.90 5.65 -3.55
CA MET A 12 -9.00 5.84 -4.50
C MET A 12 -8.51 5.91 -5.94
N VAL A 13 -7.45 6.67 -6.19
CA VAL A 13 -6.95 6.89 -7.55
C VAL A 13 -6.39 5.61 -8.18
N PRO A 14 -5.42 4.90 -7.56
CA PRO A 14 -4.92 3.66 -8.19
C PRO A 14 -5.98 2.56 -8.25
N PHE A 15 -6.87 2.45 -7.27
CA PHE A 15 -7.95 1.46 -7.32
C PHE A 15 -8.84 1.68 -8.54
N GLN A 16 -9.31 2.92 -8.76
CA GLN A 16 -10.18 3.24 -9.88
C GLN A 16 -9.44 3.20 -11.23
N ALA A 17 -8.20 3.69 -11.27
CA ALA A 17 -7.40 3.68 -12.49
C ALA A 17 -7.13 2.25 -13.00
N LEU A 18 -6.80 1.33 -12.10
CA LEU A 18 -6.56 -0.07 -12.45
C LEU A 18 -7.84 -0.75 -12.95
N LEU A 19 -9.00 -0.49 -12.30
CA LEU A 19 -10.30 -0.97 -12.79
C LEU A 19 -10.64 -0.42 -14.17
N MET A 20 -10.37 0.87 -14.40
CA MET A 20 -10.68 1.56 -15.67
C MET A 20 -9.91 0.96 -16.85
N VAL A 21 -8.68 0.48 -16.62
CA VAL A 21 -7.89 -0.16 -17.67
C VAL A 21 -8.11 -1.68 -17.75
N GLY A 22 -9.12 -2.21 -17.04
CA GLY A 22 -9.59 -3.58 -17.17
C GLY A 22 -8.96 -4.60 -16.21
N HIS A 23 -8.21 -4.16 -15.21
CA HIS A 23 -7.70 -5.08 -14.18
C HIS A 23 -8.79 -5.44 -13.16
N THR A 24 -8.73 -6.67 -12.63
CA THR A 24 -9.48 -7.05 -11.43
C THR A 24 -8.69 -6.59 -10.19
N VAL A 25 -9.29 -5.75 -9.36
CA VAL A 25 -8.63 -5.21 -8.17
C VAL A 25 -9.36 -5.65 -6.92
N HIS A 26 -8.68 -6.33 -6.02
CA HIS A 26 -9.18 -6.69 -4.70
C HIS A 26 -8.60 -5.78 -3.63
N ALA A 27 -9.48 -5.04 -2.97
CA ALA A 27 -9.12 -4.22 -1.81
C ALA A 27 -9.40 -5.01 -0.54
N VAL A 28 -8.36 -5.23 0.25
CA VAL A 28 -8.40 -6.07 1.45
C VAL A 28 -7.75 -5.37 2.65
N CYS A 29 -8.29 -5.63 3.83
CA CYS A 29 -7.76 -5.12 5.10
C CYS A 29 -7.64 -6.25 6.11
N PRO A 30 -6.49 -6.42 6.79
CA PRO A 30 -6.35 -7.40 7.86
C PRO A 30 -7.46 -7.24 8.91
N GLY A 31 -8.09 -8.37 9.26
CA GLY A 31 -9.16 -8.41 10.26
C GLY A 31 -10.53 -7.93 9.79
N LYS A 32 -10.67 -7.55 8.51
CA LYS A 32 -11.95 -7.14 7.90
C LYS A 32 -12.33 -8.05 6.73
N LYS A 33 -13.63 -8.09 6.44
CA LYS A 33 -14.24 -8.91 5.38
C LYS A 33 -14.71 -8.07 4.21
N ALA A 34 -14.97 -8.73 3.09
CA ALA A 34 -15.66 -8.12 1.95
C ALA A 34 -16.98 -7.48 2.40
N GLY A 35 -17.27 -6.28 1.86
CA GLY A 35 -18.44 -5.46 2.22
C GLY A 35 -18.21 -4.53 3.42
N GLU A 36 -17.22 -4.77 4.26
CA GLU A 36 -16.82 -3.83 5.29
C GLU A 36 -16.09 -2.62 4.68
N LYS A 37 -15.86 -1.60 5.48
CA LYS A 37 -15.23 -0.35 5.04
C LYS A 37 -14.01 -0.02 5.89
N VAL A 38 -13.06 0.66 5.29
CA VAL A 38 -11.99 1.38 5.99
C VAL A 38 -12.25 2.88 5.89
N LYS A 39 -11.96 3.60 6.96
CA LYS A 39 -11.97 5.07 6.97
C LYS A 39 -10.71 5.54 6.27
N THR A 40 -10.85 6.46 5.31
CA THR A 40 -9.69 7.11 4.73
C THR A 40 -9.36 8.41 5.48
N ALA A 41 -8.15 8.91 5.29
CA ALA A 41 -7.69 10.18 5.81
C ALA A 41 -7.19 11.04 4.65
N ILE A 42 -7.54 12.32 4.66
CA ILE A 42 -7.04 13.31 3.71
C ILE A 42 -5.89 14.04 4.36
N HIS A 43 -4.70 13.93 3.78
CA HIS A 43 -3.51 14.67 4.18
C HIS A 43 -3.33 15.86 3.25
N ASP A 44 -3.33 17.06 3.82
CA ASP A 44 -3.25 18.29 3.06
C ASP A 44 -2.26 19.27 3.70
N PHE A 45 -1.61 20.07 2.85
CA PHE A 45 -0.74 21.16 3.30
C PHE A 45 -1.53 22.45 3.35
N GLU A 46 -1.63 23.04 4.53
CA GLU A 46 -2.36 24.29 4.76
C GLU A 46 -1.42 25.49 4.91
N GLY A 47 -0.38 25.55 4.10
CA GLY A 47 0.51 26.70 3.99
C GLY A 47 1.81 26.63 4.79
N ASP A 48 1.98 25.62 5.65
CA ASP A 48 3.17 25.43 6.48
C ASP A 48 3.96 24.16 6.13
N GLN A 49 5.02 23.87 6.87
CA GLN A 49 5.83 22.68 6.70
C GLN A 49 5.18 21.40 7.25
N THR A 50 4.06 21.54 7.97
CA THR A 50 3.27 20.43 8.48
C THR A 50 2.04 20.22 7.62
N TYR A 51 1.51 19.00 7.62
CA TYR A 51 0.23 18.71 7.00
C TYR A 51 -0.84 18.45 8.06
N SER A 52 -2.09 18.75 7.72
CA SER A 52 -3.26 18.37 8.51
C SER A 52 -3.81 17.02 8.06
N GLU A 53 -4.45 16.32 8.98
CA GLU A 53 -5.23 15.13 8.67
C GLU A 53 -6.72 15.43 8.87
N LYS A 54 -7.50 15.25 7.82
CA LYS A 54 -8.95 15.41 7.83
C LYS A 54 -9.62 14.06 7.54
N PRO A 55 -10.85 13.83 8.05
CA PRO A 55 -11.63 12.65 7.64
C PRO A 55 -11.87 12.65 6.13
N GLY A 56 -11.59 11.53 5.51
CA GLY A 56 -11.89 11.29 4.10
C GLY A 56 -13.19 10.49 3.92
N HIS A 57 -13.17 9.50 3.05
CA HIS A 57 -14.31 8.66 2.72
C HIS A 57 -14.31 7.34 3.52
N ASN A 58 -15.39 6.60 3.37
CA ASN A 58 -15.48 5.21 3.78
C ASN A 58 -15.25 4.34 2.53
N PHE A 59 -14.03 3.83 2.37
CA PHE A 59 -13.65 2.99 1.24
C PHE A 59 -14.10 1.55 1.47
N ALA A 60 -14.92 1.02 0.56
CA ALA A 60 -15.46 -0.33 0.67
C ALA A 60 -14.44 -1.40 0.25
N LEU A 61 -14.31 -2.44 1.06
CA LEU A 61 -13.53 -3.63 0.74
C LEU A 61 -14.37 -4.58 -0.14
N ASN A 62 -13.79 -5.10 -1.20
CA ASN A 62 -14.47 -6.02 -2.12
C ASN A 62 -13.94 -7.46 -2.03
N ALA A 63 -12.99 -7.72 -1.11
CA ALA A 63 -12.49 -9.04 -0.81
C ALA A 63 -12.12 -9.16 0.68
N THR A 64 -12.03 -10.40 1.17
CA THR A 64 -11.64 -10.71 2.55
C THR A 64 -10.14 -10.98 2.59
N PHE A 65 -9.42 -10.35 3.52
CA PHE A 65 -7.96 -10.49 3.62
C PHE A 65 -7.53 -11.95 3.86
N ASP A 66 -8.24 -12.67 4.74
CA ASP A 66 -7.89 -14.05 5.08
C ASP A 66 -8.10 -15.04 3.91
N ASP A 67 -8.89 -14.66 2.90
CA ASP A 67 -9.11 -15.46 1.68
C ASP A 67 -8.08 -15.20 0.58
N VAL A 68 -7.19 -14.20 0.77
CA VAL A 68 -6.15 -13.87 -0.21
C VAL A 68 -5.20 -15.05 -0.39
N ARG A 69 -5.03 -15.44 -1.64
CA ARG A 69 -4.01 -16.40 -2.07
C ARG A 69 -3.05 -15.67 -3.01
N PRO A 70 -1.85 -15.28 -2.53
CA PRO A 70 -0.92 -14.41 -3.27
C PRO A 70 -0.51 -14.95 -4.64
N ASP A 71 -0.54 -16.27 -4.82
CA ASP A 71 -0.27 -16.90 -6.13
C ASP A 71 -1.25 -16.47 -7.22
N GLY A 72 -2.49 -16.20 -6.85
CA GLY A 72 -3.56 -15.81 -7.76
C GLY A 72 -3.56 -14.33 -8.17
N TYR A 73 -2.55 -13.57 -7.79
CA TYR A 73 -2.45 -12.14 -8.12
C TYR A 73 -1.16 -11.82 -8.86
N ASP A 74 -1.22 -10.87 -9.77
CA ASP A 74 -0.10 -10.45 -10.61
C ASP A 74 0.70 -9.30 -9.98
N ALA A 75 0.07 -8.46 -9.17
CA ALA A 75 0.70 -7.31 -8.55
C ALA A 75 0.13 -7.00 -7.15
N LEU A 76 0.90 -6.28 -6.34
CA LEU A 76 0.52 -5.80 -5.02
C LEU A 76 0.62 -4.27 -4.96
N VAL A 77 -0.42 -3.63 -4.41
CA VAL A 77 -0.43 -2.18 -4.16
C VAL A 77 -0.62 -1.93 -2.67
N ILE A 78 0.22 -1.05 -2.10
CA ILE A 78 0.19 -0.65 -0.68
C ILE A 78 0.16 0.87 -0.61
N PRO A 79 -1.03 1.48 -0.45
CA PRO A 79 -1.16 2.91 -0.22
C PRO A 79 -0.58 3.32 1.15
N GLY A 80 -0.42 4.62 1.35
CA GLY A 80 0.12 5.17 2.58
C GLY A 80 -0.94 5.66 3.57
N GLY A 81 -0.81 6.90 4.03
CA GLY A 81 -1.52 7.39 5.21
C GLY A 81 -0.95 6.77 6.49
N ARG A 82 -1.76 6.67 7.55
CA ARG A 82 -1.35 6.03 8.81
C ARG A 82 -1.53 4.51 8.82
N ALA A 83 -2.30 3.94 7.88
CA ALA A 83 -2.54 2.50 7.82
C ALA A 83 -1.24 1.67 7.84
N PRO A 84 -0.20 1.99 7.06
CA PRO A 84 1.06 1.25 7.07
C PRO A 84 1.75 1.19 8.44
N GLU A 85 1.55 2.18 9.30
CA GLU A 85 2.21 2.24 10.59
C GLU A 85 1.82 1.07 11.52
N TYR A 86 0.62 0.54 11.36
CA TYR A 86 0.17 -0.61 12.16
C TYR A 86 0.02 -1.90 11.35
N ILE A 87 -0.37 -1.86 10.06
CA ILE A 87 -0.47 -3.10 9.27
C ILE A 87 0.91 -3.75 9.05
N ARG A 88 2.00 -2.99 9.08
CA ARG A 88 3.38 -3.51 9.05
C ARG A 88 3.74 -4.41 10.23
N LEU A 89 2.92 -4.43 11.27
CA LEU A 89 3.10 -5.31 12.44
C LEU A 89 2.32 -6.63 12.28
N ASN A 90 1.54 -6.78 11.22
CA ASN A 90 0.77 -7.98 10.95
C ASN A 90 1.61 -8.96 10.11
N GLU A 91 1.98 -10.11 10.69
CA GLU A 91 2.86 -11.06 10.03
C GLU A 91 2.27 -11.61 8.72
N LYS A 92 0.95 -11.84 8.63
CA LYS A 92 0.31 -12.28 7.38
C LYS A 92 0.47 -11.24 6.25
N VAL A 93 0.45 -9.94 6.58
CA VAL A 93 0.73 -8.88 5.59
C VAL A 93 2.17 -8.99 5.11
N LEU A 94 3.11 -9.17 6.03
CA LEU A 94 4.53 -9.30 5.69
C LEU A 94 4.80 -10.55 4.86
N GLU A 95 4.11 -11.66 5.15
CA GLU A 95 4.19 -12.89 4.35
C GLU A 95 3.71 -12.67 2.91
N VAL A 96 2.58 -11.96 2.72
CA VAL A 96 2.10 -11.58 1.39
C VAL A 96 3.14 -10.76 0.65
N VAL A 97 3.70 -9.73 1.28
CA VAL A 97 4.73 -8.88 0.66
C VAL A 97 5.97 -9.71 0.26
N ARG A 98 6.46 -10.55 1.17
CA ARG A 98 7.60 -11.44 0.89
C ARG A 98 7.33 -12.40 -0.27
N HIS A 99 6.09 -12.91 -0.37
CA HIS A 99 5.67 -13.77 -1.47
C HIS A 99 5.81 -13.05 -2.81
N PHE A 100 5.25 -11.84 -2.96
CA PHE A 100 5.35 -11.06 -4.18
C PHE A 100 6.81 -10.75 -4.54
N ALA A 101 7.60 -10.35 -3.56
CA ALA A 101 9.02 -10.05 -3.75
C ALA A 101 9.81 -11.31 -4.20
N LYS A 102 9.58 -12.47 -3.55
CA LYS A 102 10.22 -13.74 -3.90
C LYS A 102 9.82 -14.22 -5.29
N ALA A 103 8.55 -14.04 -5.66
CA ALA A 103 8.02 -14.39 -6.97
C ALA A 103 8.40 -13.38 -8.07
N ASN A 104 9.14 -12.32 -7.72
CA ASN A 104 9.49 -11.22 -8.61
C ASN A 104 8.26 -10.57 -9.28
N LYS A 105 7.13 -10.53 -8.56
CA LYS A 105 5.91 -9.86 -8.99
C LYS A 105 5.96 -8.36 -8.65
N PRO A 106 5.36 -7.48 -9.45
CA PRO A 106 5.31 -6.05 -9.19
C PRO A 106 4.72 -5.71 -7.82
N ILE A 107 5.39 -4.81 -7.10
CA ILE A 107 4.90 -4.22 -5.85
C ILE A 107 4.98 -2.71 -5.98
N ALA A 108 3.84 -2.03 -5.83
CA ALA A 108 3.76 -0.59 -5.74
C ALA A 108 3.48 -0.19 -4.28
N ALA A 109 4.29 0.71 -3.74
CA ALA A 109 4.07 1.28 -2.42
C ALA A 109 4.24 2.79 -2.50
N VAL A 110 3.30 3.51 -1.92
CA VAL A 110 3.26 4.98 -1.94
C VAL A 110 3.37 5.49 -0.51
N CYS A 111 4.04 6.64 -0.32
CA CYS A 111 4.11 7.34 0.96
C CYS A 111 4.58 6.39 2.08
N HIS A 112 3.83 6.28 3.17
CA HIS A 112 4.14 5.37 4.28
C HIS A 112 3.99 3.87 3.93
N GLY A 113 3.40 3.53 2.78
CA GLY A 113 3.37 2.14 2.29
C GLY A 113 4.75 1.49 2.22
N ALA A 114 5.79 2.28 1.97
CA ALA A 114 7.18 1.81 2.00
C ALA A 114 7.62 1.20 3.34
N GLN A 115 6.99 1.60 4.46
CA GLN A 115 7.27 1.03 5.78
C GLN A 115 6.92 -0.47 5.86
N VAL A 116 5.87 -0.90 5.14
CA VAL A 116 5.47 -2.31 5.09
C VAL A 116 6.53 -3.13 4.36
N LEU A 117 7.08 -2.58 3.27
CA LEU A 117 8.16 -3.23 2.51
C LEU A 117 9.44 -3.33 3.35
N ALA A 118 9.77 -2.28 4.11
CA ALA A 118 10.91 -2.29 5.02
C ALA A 118 10.74 -3.33 6.13
N ALA A 119 9.54 -3.42 6.74
CA ALA A 119 9.23 -4.41 7.77
C ALA A 119 9.27 -5.84 7.22
N ALA A 120 8.85 -6.05 5.97
CA ALA A 120 8.96 -7.36 5.31
C ALA A 120 10.40 -7.76 4.95
N GLY A 121 11.37 -6.84 5.07
CA GLY A 121 12.78 -7.10 4.72
C GLY A 121 13.02 -7.21 3.22
N VAL A 122 12.11 -6.71 2.38
CA VAL A 122 12.22 -6.81 0.91
C VAL A 122 13.02 -5.66 0.29
N PHE A 123 13.37 -4.65 1.06
CA PHE A 123 14.38 -3.67 0.67
C PHE A 123 15.77 -4.30 0.78
N SER A 124 16.19 -5.03 -0.24
CA SER A 124 17.55 -5.52 -0.30
C SER A 124 18.51 -4.38 -0.65
N PRO A 125 19.63 -4.23 0.07
CA PRO A 125 20.64 -3.21 -0.21
C PRO A 125 21.51 -3.55 -1.44
N ARG A 126 20.98 -4.15 -2.49
CA ARG A 126 21.75 -4.29 -3.73
C ARG A 126 21.86 -2.91 -4.36
N PRO A 127 23.06 -2.30 -4.44
CA PRO A 127 23.26 -1.03 -5.08
C PRO A 127 22.73 -1.08 -6.53
N GLY A 128 21.88 -0.09 -6.89
CA GLY A 128 21.32 0.03 -8.24
C GLY A 128 20.06 -0.82 -8.50
N SER A 129 19.54 -1.58 -7.52
CA SER A 129 18.24 -2.24 -7.67
C SER A 129 17.09 -1.24 -7.58
N ALA A 130 15.91 -1.59 -8.14
CA ALA A 130 14.70 -0.78 -7.98
C ALA A 130 14.36 -0.57 -6.49
N ALA A 131 14.62 -1.57 -5.64
CA ALA A 131 14.48 -1.45 -4.20
C ALA A 131 15.46 -0.44 -3.57
N ASP A 132 16.71 -0.36 -4.05
CA ASP A 132 17.67 0.66 -3.59
C ASP A 132 17.24 2.06 -4.00
N LEU A 133 16.74 2.22 -5.22
CA LEU A 133 16.14 3.48 -5.68
C LEU A 133 14.91 3.85 -4.85
N ALA A 134 14.07 2.88 -4.51
CA ALA A 134 12.90 3.04 -3.67
C ALA A 134 13.26 3.50 -2.25
N VAL A 135 14.26 2.89 -1.60
CA VAL A 135 14.76 3.32 -0.29
C VAL A 135 15.36 4.72 -0.33
N ARG A 136 16.11 5.04 -1.38
CA ARG A 136 16.71 6.38 -1.54
C ARG A 136 15.68 7.47 -1.75
N ALA A 137 14.62 7.18 -2.52
CA ALA A 137 13.55 8.11 -2.77
C ALA A 137 12.68 8.31 -1.50
N SER A 138 12.36 7.25 -0.73
CA SER A 138 11.61 7.39 0.54
C SER A 138 12.37 8.25 1.57
N ARG A 139 13.70 8.20 1.57
CA ARG A 139 14.54 9.07 2.42
C ARG A 139 14.54 10.54 2.00
N ARG A 140 14.15 10.84 0.76
CA ARG A 140 14.04 12.20 0.22
C ARG A 140 12.62 12.75 0.26
N GLY A 141 11.63 11.96 0.71
CA GLY A 141 10.22 12.34 0.63
C GLY A 141 9.63 12.26 -0.78
N ASP A 142 10.37 11.67 -1.72
CA ASP A 142 9.89 11.49 -3.09
C ASP A 142 8.90 10.33 -3.15
N PHE A 143 7.82 10.47 -3.91
CA PHE A 143 6.85 9.40 -4.16
C PHE A 143 7.49 8.30 -4.99
N ILE A 144 7.38 7.05 -4.54
CA ILE A 144 7.91 5.91 -5.26
C ILE A 144 6.77 5.07 -5.79
N ALA A 145 6.62 5.09 -7.10
CA ALA A 145 5.99 4.00 -7.82
C ALA A 145 7.11 3.04 -8.25
N ALA A 146 7.29 1.94 -7.56
CA ALA A 146 8.13 0.87 -8.06
C ALA A 146 7.30 0.06 -9.06
N ALA A 147 7.36 0.45 -10.34
CA ALA A 147 6.81 -0.33 -11.42
C ALA A 147 7.92 -1.23 -11.99
N ARG A 148 7.76 -2.52 -11.86
CA ARG A 148 8.16 -3.57 -12.84
C ARG A 148 7.21 -4.70 -12.74
#